data_cc9eef0567cbf25f95fb25a55daa1c33
#
_entry.id   cc9eef0567cbf25f95fb25a55daa1c33
#
_cell.length_a   1.000
_cell.length_b   1.000
_cell.length_c   1.000
_cell.angle_alpha   90.00
_cell.angle_beta   90.00
_cell.angle_gamma   90.00
#
_symmetry.space_group_name_H-M   'P 1'
#
loop_
_entity.id
_entity.type
_entity.pdbx_description
1 polymer ?
#
loop_
_entity_poly.entity_id
_entity_poly.type
_entity_poly.pdbx_seq_one_letter_code
_entity_poly.pdbx_strand_id
1 'polypeptide(L)'
;MKKRRWLKIGLAALAVLALLLIVTRRDRGPEVASRPLEEWVQDLLVTADPDRRAAAQAAVAQLGTNALPWLQLAVRHTDPVWKQPLLNTVKKVPGIDRRDLMRWVNLYERSEIRAGGVAGLAALGQAAVPAIPELVTALGDPEQLVYNSALAALCGLGSLPLREITNRLAQADGGHRTRMLHVLRNMKSDVDPAAPALVGIIEAKPGSDEANAAAAALSMMGHRAAPVVMRLVASERYELRVAGFDVLQRLMPAEHGLWEALRGTFQLGGEREARILAALRDVWGEPGTDTPTLSAAVLRGPAKSRAAGIFLMGEAARPGNAYARKLRELRDRKLESGQAAIEAALRKLKAAEATVSGSTGAAKTSSD
;
A
#
# COMPACT_ATOMS: atom_id res chain seq x y z
N MET A 1 15.49 34.86 -53.66
CA MET A 1 15.65 34.67 -52.19
C MET A 1 14.55 35.39 -51.37
N LYS A 2 14.14 36.60 -51.68
CA LYS A 2 13.10 37.37 -50.93
C LYS A 2 11.74 36.68 -50.86
N LYS A 3 11.20 36.08 -51.93
CA LYS A 3 9.90 35.39 -51.95
C LYS A 3 9.80 34.20 -50.96
N ARG A 4 10.86 33.39 -50.80
CA ARG A 4 10.91 32.30 -49.84
C ARG A 4 10.91 32.76 -48.37
N ARG A 5 11.46 33.95 -48.10
CA ARG A 5 11.49 34.55 -46.76
C ARG A 5 10.09 35.06 -46.35
N TRP A 6 9.36 35.71 -47.25
CA TRP A 6 8.01 36.18 -47.04
C TRP A 6 7.00 35.03 -46.87
N LEU A 7 7.21 33.93 -47.66
CA LEU A 7 6.38 32.72 -47.48
C LEU A 7 6.56 32.08 -46.10
N LYS A 8 7.79 32.04 -45.58
CA LYS A 8 8.07 31.53 -44.23
C LYS A 8 7.46 32.41 -43.14
N ILE A 9 7.52 33.72 -43.29
CA ILE A 9 6.92 34.69 -42.35
C ILE A 9 5.40 34.59 -42.40
N GLY A 10 4.78 34.47 -43.54
CA GLY A 10 3.35 34.26 -43.70
C GLY A 10 2.86 32.95 -43.06
N LEU A 11 3.58 31.84 -43.26
CA LEU A 11 3.29 30.55 -42.61
C LEU A 11 3.45 30.63 -41.11
N ALA A 12 4.45 31.29 -40.58
CA ALA A 12 4.62 31.50 -39.16
C ALA A 12 3.49 32.35 -38.54
N ALA A 13 3.10 33.43 -39.22
CA ALA A 13 1.99 34.27 -38.77
C ALA A 13 0.66 33.52 -38.79
N LEU A 14 0.42 32.67 -39.78
CA LEU A 14 -0.76 31.83 -39.87
C LEU A 14 -0.79 30.74 -38.78
N ALA A 15 0.38 30.18 -38.48
CA ALA A 15 0.53 29.22 -37.38
C ALA A 15 0.27 29.88 -36.00
N VAL A 16 0.77 31.09 -35.79
CA VAL A 16 0.52 31.88 -34.58
C VAL A 16 -0.97 32.26 -34.46
N LEU A 17 -1.60 32.69 -35.56
CA LEU A 17 -3.02 33.01 -35.59
C LEU A 17 -3.88 31.75 -35.28
N ALA A 18 -3.55 30.60 -35.89
CA ALA A 18 -4.22 29.34 -35.63
C ALA A 18 -4.05 28.92 -34.15
N LEU A 19 -2.85 29.10 -33.59
CA LEU A 19 -2.58 28.84 -32.18
C LEU A 19 -3.43 29.75 -31.27
N LEU A 20 -3.50 31.03 -31.55
CA LEU A 20 -4.34 32.00 -30.84
C LEU A 20 -5.82 31.61 -30.88
N LEU A 21 -6.34 31.24 -32.04
CA LEU A 21 -7.73 30.79 -32.20
C LEU A 21 -8.04 29.50 -31.43
N ILE A 22 -7.08 28.56 -31.38
CA ILE A 22 -7.21 27.30 -30.62
C ILE A 22 -7.20 27.59 -29.12
N VAL A 23 -6.27 28.43 -28.66
CA VAL A 23 -6.15 28.81 -27.23
C VAL A 23 -7.38 29.58 -26.74
N THR A 24 -7.92 30.49 -27.54
CA THR A 24 -9.11 31.27 -27.16
C THR A 24 -10.41 30.44 -27.15
N ARG A 25 -10.46 29.32 -27.89
CA ARG A 25 -11.62 28.41 -27.93
C ARG A 25 -11.50 27.20 -27.00
N ARG A 26 -10.39 27.06 -26.30
CA ARG A 26 -10.14 25.93 -25.42
C ARG A 26 -11.02 26.05 -24.16
N ASP A 27 -11.70 24.97 -23.82
CA ASP A 27 -12.37 24.85 -22.53
C ASP A 27 -11.32 24.75 -21.42
N ARG A 28 -11.29 25.77 -20.55
CA ARG A 28 -10.38 25.87 -19.40
C ARG A 28 -11.06 25.53 -18.08
N GLY A 29 -12.27 25.00 -18.16
CA GLY A 29 -13.10 24.65 -17.02
C GLY A 29 -13.86 25.84 -16.42
N PRO A 30 -14.70 25.58 -15.40
CA PRO A 30 -15.43 26.61 -14.69
C PRO A 30 -14.50 27.62 -14.00
N GLU A 31 -14.98 28.84 -13.81
CA GLU A 31 -14.21 29.93 -13.22
C GLU A 31 -14.55 30.14 -11.75
N VAL A 32 -13.52 30.39 -10.95
CA VAL A 32 -13.62 30.87 -9.56
C VAL A 32 -12.72 32.07 -9.41
N ALA A 33 -13.24 33.15 -8.80
CA ALA A 33 -12.50 34.40 -8.62
C ALA A 33 -11.89 34.94 -9.93
N SER A 34 -12.65 34.87 -11.04
CA SER A 34 -12.24 35.29 -12.39
C SER A 34 -11.02 34.55 -12.94
N ARG A 35 -10.75 33.34 -12.41
CA ARG A 35 -9.65 32.49 -12.86
C ARG A 35 -10.18 31.09 -13.19
N PRO A 36 -9.83 30.52 -14.37
CA PRO A 36 -10.32 29.22 -14.79
C PRO A 36 -9.75 28.08 -13.94
N LEU A 37 -10.51 27.00 -13.79
CA LEU A 37 -10.15 25.81 -13.03
C LEU A 37 -8.78 25.22 -13.46
N GLU A 38 -8.48 25.27 -14.75
CA GLU A 38 -7.20 24.80 -15.30
C GLU A 38 -6.00 25.43 -14.58
N GLU A 39 -6.04 26.73 -14.31
CA GLU A 39 -4.94 27.42 -13.64
C GLU A 39 -4.84 27.07 -12.16
N TRP A 40 -5.98 26.86 -11.51
CA TRP A 40 -6.01 26.44 -10.11
C TRP A 40 -5.42 25.03 -9.94
N VAL A 41 -5.76 24.08 -10.83
CA VAL A 41 -5.18 22.71 -10.71
C VAL A 41 -3.69 22.67 -11.03
N GLN A 42 -3.16 23.61 -11.83
CA GLN A 42 -1.72 23.74 -12.02
C GLN A 42 -1.01 24.24 -10.75
N ASP A 43 -1.61 25.17 -10.02
CA ASP A 43 -1.07 25.60 -8.73
C ASP A 43 -1.03 24.46 -7.69
N LEU A 44 -1.91 23.50 -7.78
CA LEU A 44 -1.85 22.29 -6.93
C LEU A 44 -0.62 21.42 -7.20
N LEU A 45 -0.13 21.39 -8.44
CA LEU A 45 0.98 20.54 -8.87
C LEU A 45 2.35 21.19 -8.72
N VAL A 46 2.47 22.43 -9.16
CA VAL A 46 3.77 23.04 -9.49
C VAL A 46 4.25 24.00 -8.41
N THR A 47 3.34 24.58 -7.63
CA THR A 47 3.76 25.61 -6.70
C THR A 47 4.42 25.04 -5.43
N ALA A 48 5.61 25.55 -5.11
CA ALA A 48 6.26 25.32 -3.83
C ALA A 48 5.68 26.23 -2.72
N ASP A 49 4.89 27.23 -3.10
CA ASP A 49 4.25 28.18 -2.19
C ASP A 49 3.02 27.53 -1.52
N PRO A 50 3.04 27.33 -0.20
CA PRO A 50 1.94 26.70 0.54
C PRO A 50 0.66 27.53 0.51
N ASP A 51 0.75 28.89 0.49
CA ASP A 51 -0.42 29.76 0.50
C ASP A 51 -1.16 29.69 -0.84
N ARG A 52 -0.43 29.70 -1.95
CA ARG A 52 -1.02 29.49 -3.28
C ARG A 52 -1.66 28.11 -3.42
N ARG A 53 -1.03 27.08 -2.88
CA ARG A 53 -1.61 25.72 -2.88
C ARG A 53 -2.88 25.66 -2.05
N ALA A 54 -2.91 26.28 -0.87
CA ALA A 54 -4.09 26.36 -0.03
C ALA A 54 -5.23 27.13 -0.72
N ALA A 55 -4.92 28.25 -1.37
CA ALA A 55 -5.89 29.01 -2.16
C ALA A 55 -6.45 28.18 -3.32
N ALA A 56 -5.62 27.43 -4.01
CA ALA A 56 -6.05 26.54 -5.10
C ALA A 56 -6.95 25.42 -4.57
N GLN A 57 -6.62 24.81 -3.43
CA GLN A 57 -7.48 23.80 -2.79
C GLN A 57 -8.85 24.38 -2.42
N ALA A 58 -8.89 25.59 -1.83
CA ALA A 58 -10.12 26.28 -1.48
C ALA A 58 -10.97 26.61 -2.71
N ALA A 59 -10.35 27.08 -3.81
CA ALA A 59 -11.05 27.41 -5.05
C ALA A 59 -11.68 26.17 -5.70
N VAL A 60 -10.95 25.06 -5.76
CA VAL A 60 -11.47 23.78 -6.28
C VAL A 60 -12.59 23.24 -5.40
N ALA A 61 -12.43 23.30 -4.07
CA ALA A 61 -13.46 22.87 -3.13
C ALA A 61 -14.74 23.71 -3.24
N GLN A 62 -14.64 25.02 -3.52
CA GLN A 62 -15.76 25.92 -3.72
C GLN A 62 -16.61 25.54 -4.93
N LEU A 63 -15.98 25.04 -6.01
CA LEU A 63 -16.72 24.53 -7.18
C LEU A 63 -17.48 23.24 -6.88
N GLY A 64 -17.00 22.44 -5.95
CA GLY A 64 -17.61 21.17 -5.58
C GLY A 64 -17.83 20.25 -6.78
N THR A 65 -19.01 19.65 -6.87
CA THR A 65 -19.38 18.72 -7.97
C THR A 65 -19.40 19.38 -9.36
N ASN A 66 -19.49 20.71 -9.46
CA ASN A 66 -19.46 21.41 -10.76
C ASN A 66 -18.09 21.29 -11.45
N ALA A 67 -17.03 21.04 -10.69
CA ALA A 67 -15.71 20.79 -11.26
C ALA A 67 -15.53 19.38 -11.83
N LEU A 68 -16.34 18.39 -11.38
CA LEU A 68 -16.16 16.98 -11.70
C LEU A 68 -16.09 16.68 -13.22
N PRO A 69 -17.03 17.15 -14.06
CA PRO A 69 -16.99 16.81 -15.48
C PRO A 69 -15.69 17.24 -16.16
N TRP A 70 -15.22 18.45 -15.84
CA TRP A 70 -13.98 18.96 -16.41
C TRP A 70 -12.75 18.19 -15.87
N LEU A 71 -12.70 17.92 -14.56
CA LEU A 71 -11.59 17.19 -13.94
C LEU A 71 -11.49 15.76 -14.48
N GLN A 72 -12.60 15.06 -14.66
CA GLN A 72 -12.63 13.72 -15.27
C GLN A 72 -12.11 13.74 -16.71
N LEU A 73 -12.51 14.75 -17.50
CA LEU A 73 -11.98 14.95 -18.86
C LEU A 73 -10.47 15.25 -18.82
N ALA A 74 -9.99 16.07 -17.87
CA ALA A 74 -8.58 16.38 -17.70
C ALA A 74 -7.75 15.12 -17.37
N VAL A 75 -8.24 14.23 -16.49
CA VAL A 75 -7.57 12.95 -16.17
C VAL A 75 -7.41 12.07 -17.41
N ARG A 76 -8.41 12.06 -18.31
CA ARG A 76 -8.42 11.27 -19.54
C ARG A 76 -7.77 11.99 -20.72
N HIS A 77 -7.18 13.18 -20.50
CA HIS A 77 -6.68 14.04 -21.57
C HIS A 77 -5.68 13.33 -22.46
N THR A 78 -5.92 13.41 -23.76
CA THR A 78 -4.99 13.01 -24.82
C THR A 78 -4.62 14.22 -25.66
N ASP A 79 -3.34 14.35 -26.05
CA ASP A 79 -2.94 15.44 -26.92
C ASP A 79 -3.67 15.35 -28.26
N PRO A 80 -4.26 16.45 -28.74
CA PRO A 80 -4.85 16.48 -30.05
C PRO A 80 -3.78 16.31 -31.14
N VAL A 81 -4.13 15.63 -32.22
CA VAL A 81 -3.23 15.26 -33.33
C VAL A 81 -2.45 16.45 -33.89
N TRP A 82 -3.04 17.64 -33.88
CA TRP A 82 -2.42 18.88 -34.39
C TRP A 82 -1.31 19.44 -33.50
N LYS A 83 -1.28 19.12 -32.20
CA LYS A 83 -0.37 19.75 -31.21
C LYS A 83 1.09 19.49 -31.55
N GLN A 84 1.49 18.25 -31.80
CA GLN A 84 2.88 17.92 -32.11
C GLN A 84 3.38 18.50 -33.44
N PRO A 85 2.64 18.42 -34.57
CA PRO A 85 3.01 19.10 -35.81
C PRO A 85 3.17 20.62 -35.64
N LEU A 86 2.28 21.27 -34.88
CA LEU A 86 2.36 22.69 -34.60
C LEU A 86 3.62 23.04 -33.81
N LEU A 87 3.90 22.34 -32.71
CA LEU A 87 5.11 22.54 -31.91
C LEU A 87 6.39 22.31 -32.70
N ASN A 88 6.39 21.32 -33.60
CA ASN A 88 7.52 21.07 -34.50
C ASN A 88 7.73 22.19 -35.52
N THR A 89 6.65 22.86 -35.96
CA THR A 89 6.72 24.01 -36.87
C THR A 89 7.25 25.24 -36.14
N VAL A 90 6.79 25.50 -34.92
CA VAL A 90 7.24 26.60 -34.07
C VAL A 90 8.75 26.48 -33.74
N LYS A 91 9.25 25.27 -33.48
CA LYS A 91 10.68 25.02 -33.27
C LYS A 91 11.59 25.53 -34.39
N LYS A 92 11.08 25.64 -35.60
CA LYS A 92 11.84 26.11 -36.77
C LYS A 92 11.89 27.64 -36.88
N VAL A 93 11.18 28.35 -35.99
CA VAL A 93 11.14 29.82 -35.98
C VAL A 93 12.29 30.34 -35.11
N PRO A 94 13.27 31.07 -35.66
CA PRO A 94 14.38 31.60 -34.87
C PRO A 94 13.88 32.57 -33.79
N GLY A 95 14.40 32.46 -32.57
CA GLY A 95 14.11 33.37 -31.47
C GLY A 95 12.89 33.01 -30.62
N ILE A 96 12.19 31.92 -30.91
CA ILE A 96 11.07 31.43 -30.06
C ILE A 96 11.52 30.16 -29.36
N ASP A 97 11.64 30.23 -28.00
CA ASP A 97 11.80 29.04 -27.20
C ASP A 97 10.45 28.32 -27.03
N ARG A 98 10.48 26.98 -27.19
CA ARG A 98 9.28 26.16 -27.08
C ARG A 98 8.64 26.26 -25.69
N ARG A 99 9.46 26.28 -24.64
CA ARG A 99 8.99 26.32 -23.24
C ARG A 99 8.32 27.65 -22.94
N ASP A 100 8.94 28.73 -23.38
CA ASP A 100 8.39 30.08 -23.17
C ASP A 100 7.09 30.28 -23.93
N LEU A 101 7.00 29.76 -25.17
CA LEU A 101 5.75 29.79 -25.94
C LEU A 101 4.67 28.98 -25.26
N MET A 102 4.95 27.74 -24.83
CA MET A 102 3.97 26.87 -24.19
C MET A 102 3.45 27.49 -22.88
N ARG A 103 4.35 28.11 -22.11
CA ARG A 103 3.99 28.83 -20.88
C ARG A 103 3.15 30.05 -21.19
N TRP A 104 3.53 30.84 -22.21
CA TRP A 104 2.81 32.04 -22.59
C TRP A 104 1.39 31.78 -23.09
N VAL A 105 1.18 30.67 -23.80
CA VAL A 105 -0.15 30.24 -24.29
C VAL A 105 -0.87 29.28 -23.35
N ASN A 106 -0.36 29.06 -22.13
CA ASN A 106 -0.89 28.09 -21.17
C ASN A 106 -1.15 26.70 -21.78
N LEU A 107 -0.27 26.27 -22.67
CA LEU A 107 -0.36 24.97 -23.33
C LEU A 107 0.46 23.93 -22.54
N TYR A 108 -0.12 23.41 -21.47
CA TYR A 108 0.53 22.44 -20.60
C TYR A 108 0.84 21.12 -21.29
N GLU A 109 1.85 20.40 -20.78
CA GLU A 109 2.14 19.03 -21.24
C GLU A 109 0.98 18.09 -20.89
N ARG A 110 0.82 17.01 -21.67
CA ARG A 110 -0.25 16.04 -21.46
C ARG A 110 -0.27 15.46 -20.05
N SER A 111 0.90 15.13 -19.52
CA SER A 111 1.08 14.64 -18.15
C SER A 111 0.68 15.66 -17.09
N GLU A 112 0.97 16.94 -17.31
CA GLU A 112 0.60 18.02 -16.39
C GLU A 112 -0.92 18.22 -16.34
N ILE A 113 -1.61 18.15 -17.48
CA ILE A 113 -3.08 18.26 -17.53
C ILE A 113 -3.73 17.09 -16.78
N ARG A 114 -3.25 15.85 -17.05
CA ARG A 114 -3.79 14.67 -16.36
C ARG A 114 -3.51 14.69 -14.86
N ALA A 115 -2.27 15.00 -14.47
CA ALA A 115 -1.91 15.12 -13.06
C ALA A 115 -2.65 16.26 -12.36
N GLY A 116 -2.88 17.39 -13.05
CA GLY A 116 -3.72 18.50 -12.58
C GLY A 116 -5.16 18.07 -12.34
N GLY A 117 -5.75 17.33 -13.29
CA GLY A 117 -7.07 16.73 -13.12
C GLY A 117 -7.15 15.83 -11.89
N VAL A 118 -6.15 14.97 -11.70
CA VAL A 118 -6.06 14.09 -10.52
C VAL A 118 -5.91 14.88 -9.22
N ALA A 119 -5.04 15.90 -9.20
CA ALA A 119 -4.85 16.77 -8.02
C ALA A 119 -6.12 17.57 -7.70
N GLY A 120 -6.85 18.03 -8.71
CA GLY A 120 -8.15 18.66 -8.55
C GLY A 120 -9.19 17.73 -7.94
N LEU A 121 -9.26 16.47 -8.40
CA LEU A 121 -10.13 15.45 -7.80
C LEU A 121 -9.75 15.19 -6.33
N ALA A 122 -8.45 15.14 -6.01
CA ALA A 122 -8.00 15.02 -4.63
C ALA A 122 -8.46 16.20 -3.75
N ALA A 123 -8.41 17.42 -4.28
CA ALA A 123 -8.85 18.63 -3.57
C ALA A 123 -10.38 18.68 -3.33
N LEU A 124 -11.18 18.00 -4.16
CA LEU A 124 -12.63 17.86 -3.95
C LEU A 124 -12.99 16.91 -2.79
N GLY A 125 -12.06 16.07 -2.33
CA GLY A 125 -12.32 15.14 -1.24
C GLY A 125 -13.54 14.22 -1.53
N GLN A 126 -14.52 14.20 -0.65
CA GLN A 126 -15.71 13.33 -0.80
C GLN A 126 -16.52 13.61 -2.08
N ALA A 127 -16.52 14.85 -2.59
CA ALA A 127 -17.19 15.16 -3.84
C ALA A 127 -16.58 14.44 -5.06
N ALA A 128 -15.35 13.94 -4.96
CA ALA A 128 -14.68 13.17 -5.99
C ALA A 128 -15.06 11.66 -6.02
N VAL A 129 -15.90 11.18 -5.12
CA VAL A 129 -16.29 9.75 -5.06
C VAL A 129 -16.75 9.20 -6.41
N PRO A 130 -17.56 9.91 -7.22
CA PRO A 130 -17.95 9.44 -8.56
C PRO A 130 -16.78 9.27 -9.53
N ALA A 131 -15.61 9.90 -9.27
CA ALA A 131 -14.43 9.84 -10.11
C ALA A 131 -13.36 8.85 -9.59
N ILE A 132 -13.66 8.06 -8.55
CA ILE A 132 -12.75 7.01 -8.05
C ILE A 132 -12.34 6.04 -9.17
N PRO A 133 -13.22 5.57 -10.07
CA PRO A 133 -12.83 4.71 -11.18
C PRO A 133 -11.73 5.31 -12.08
N GLU A 134 -11.79 6.61 -12.35
CA GLU A 134 -10.79 7.35 -13.12
C GLU A 134 -9.47 7.46 -12.37
N LEU A 135 -9.52 7.74 -11.05
CA LEU A 135 -8.32 7.78 -10.20
C LEU A 135 -7.61 6.43 -10.15
N VAL A 136 -8.35 5.33 -10.03
CA VAL A 136 -7.77 3.98 -10.07
C VAL A 136 -7.18 3.67 -11.45
N THR A 137 -7.84 4.11 -12.53
CA THR A 137 -7.28 3.96 -13.89
C THR A 137 -6.00 4.78 -14.05
N ALA A 138 -5.92 5.99 -13.48
CA ALA A 138 -4.74 6.85 -13.52
C ALA A 138 -3.51 6.25 -12.81
N LEU A 139 -3.67 5.27 -11.92
CA LEU A 139 -2.54 4.49 -11.40
C LEU A 139 -1.78 3.74 -12.50
N GLY A 140 -2.47 3.34 -13.59
CA GLY A 140 -1.87 2.69 -14.74
C GLY A 140 -1.12 3.63 -15.70
N ASP A 141 -1.17 4.94 -15.45
CA ASP A 141 -0.55 5.92 -16.35
C ASP A 141 0.98 5.71 -16.49
N PRO A 142 1.53 5.76 -17.70
CA PRO A 142 2.96 5.62 -17.91
C PRO A 142 3.78 6.79 -17.34
N GLU A 143 3.16 7.96 -17.16
CA GLU A 143 3.83 9.14 -16.63
C GLU A 143 3.86 9.12 -15.10
N GLN A 144 5.08 9.18 -14.54
CA GLN A 144 5.29 9.10 -13.10
C GLN A 144 4.56 10.21 -12.31
N LEU A 145 4.44 11.40 -12.89
CA LEU A 145 3.72 12.52 -12.28
C LEU A 145 2.25 12.19 -12.05
N VAL A 146 1.59 11.58 -13.05
CA VAL A 146 0.18 11.19 -12.98
C VAL A 146 -0.01 10.07 -11.97
N TYR A 147 0.85 9.04 -12.01
CA TYR A 147 0.84 7.94 -11.03
C TYR A 147 0.99 8.46 -9.59
N ASN A 148 1.99 9.30 -9.32
CA ASN A 148 2.21 9.84 -7.97
C ASN A 148 1.03 10.67 -7.47
N SER A 149 0.43 11.48 -8.37
CA SER A 149 -0.77 12.26 -8.06
C SER A 149 -1.96 11.34 -7.74
N ALA A 150 -2.16 10.26 -8.53
CA ALA A 150 -3.23 9.29 -8.31
C ALA A 150 -3.05 8.51 -6.99
N LEU A 151 -1.82 8.08 -6.70
CA LEU A 151 -1.49 7.44 -5.42
C LEU A 151 -1.82 8.36 -4.23
N ALA A 152 -1.38 9.62 -4.28
CA ALA A 152 -1.65 10.59 -3.22
C ALA A 152 -3.15 10.89 -3.08
N ALA A 153 -3.88 11.04 -4.20
CA ALA A 153 -5.32 11.27 -4.22
C ALA A 153 -6.10 10.12 -3.57
N LEU A 154 -5.82 8.87 -3.99
CA LEU A 154 -6.49 7.68 -3.47
C LEU A 154 -6.20 7.45 -1.99
N CYS A 155 -4.94 7.65 -1.56
CA CYS A 155 -4.59 7.59 -0.14
C CYS A 155 -5.28 8.69 0.68
N GLY A 156 -5.44 9.91 0.13
CA GLY A 156 -6.12 11.03 0.77
C GLY A 156 -7.64 10.85 0.92
N LEU A 157 -8.25 10.06 0.04
CA LEU A 157 -9.68 9.72 0.11
C LEU A 157 -10.02 8.67 1.19
N GLY A 158 -9.02 8.17 1.93
CA GLY A 158 -9.22 7.19 2.99
C GLY A 158 -9.77 5.86 2.47
N SER A 159 -10.82 5.31 3.11
CA SER A 159 -11.41 4.02 2.75
C SER A 159 -12.34 4.05 1.51
N LEU A 160 -12.71 5.22 1.00
CA LEU A 160 -13.66 5.36 -0.10
C LEU A 160 -13.26 4.59 -1.38
N PRO A 161 -11.97 4.58 -1.82
CA PRO A 161 -11.56 3.85 -3.02
C PRO A 161 -11.42 2.34 -2.82
N LEU A 162 -11.49 1.83 -1.58
CA LEU A 162 -11.14 0.46 -1.24
C LEU A 162 -11.94 -0.57 -2.04
N ARG A 163 -13.26 -0.38 -2.15
CA ARG A 163 -14.15 -1.27 -2.90
C ARG A 163 -13.76 -1.35 -4.38
N GLU A 164 -13.48 -0.20 -5.00
CA GLU A 164 -13.11 -0.13 -6.41
C GLU A 164 -11.75 -0.78 -6.64
N ILE A 165 -10.76 -0.49 -5.79
CA ILE A 165 -9.43 -1.10 -5.86
C ILE A 165 -9.55 -2.62 -5.72
N THR A 166 -10.26 -3.11 -4.71
CA THR A 166 -10.41 -4.56 -4.44
C THR A 166 -11.08 -5.27 -5.61
N ASN A 167 -12.13 -4.69 -6.21
CA ASN A 167 -12.82 -5.26 -7.37
C ASN A 167 -11.91 -5.36 -8.60
N ARG A 168 -11.03 -4.38 -8.81
CA ARG A 168 -10.13 -4.35 -9.97
C ARG A 168 -8.85 -5.17 -9.79
N LEU A 169 -8.44 -5.45 -8.56
CA LEU A 169 -7.21 -6.21 -8.27
C LEU A 169 -7.14 -7.55 -9.01
N ALA A 170 -8.26 -8.28 -9.09
CA ALA A 170 -8.30 -9.59 -9.74
C ALA A 170 -8.15 -9.51 -11.27
N GLN A 171 -8.57 -8.41 -11.90
CA GLN A 171 -8.64 -8.23 -13.35
C GLN A 171 -7.46 -7.42 -13.92
N ALA A 172 -6.71 -6.72 -13.06
CA ALA A 172 -5.61 -5.87 -13.47
C ALA A 172 -4.42 -6.69 -14.00
N ASP A 173 -3.65 -6.10 -14.92
CA ASP A 173 -2.34 -6.61 -15.29
C ASP A 173 -1.33 -6.47 -14.14
N GLY A 174 -0.19 -7.17 -14.23
CA GLY A 174 0.80 -7.23 -13.16
C GLY A 174 1.32 -5.86 -12.73
N GLY A 175 1.59 -4.98 -13.69
CA GLY A 175 2.07 -3.62 -13.42
C GLY A 175 1.03 -2.76 -12.70
N HIS A 176 -0.19 -2.75 -13.20
CA HIS A 176 -1.30 -1.99 -12.60
C HIS A 176 -1.71 -2.58 -11.25
N ARG A 177 -1.74 -3.92 -11.13
CA ARG A 177 -1.99 -4.61 -9.86
C ARG A 177 -1.00 -4.22 -8.79
N THR A 178 0.30 -4.22 -9.10
CA THR A 178 1.35 -3.80 -8.16
C THR A 178 1.15 -2.36 -7.69
N ARG A 179 0.77 -1.45 -8.59
CA ARG A 179 0.49 -0.06 -8.23
C ARG A 179 -0.75 0.08 -7.32
N MET A 180 -1.80 -0.69 -7.54
CA MET A 180 -2.95 -0.76 -6.61
C MET A 180 -2.56 -1.32 -5.24
N LEU A 181 -1.69 -2.34 -5.20
CA LEU A 181 -1.14 -2.86 -3.94
C LEU A 181 -0.32 -1.81 -3.19
N HIS A 182 0.40 -0.93 -3.91
CA HIS A 182 1.08 0.20 -3.30
C HIS A 182 0.10 1.21 -2.68
N VAL A 183 -1.08 1.45 -3.30
CA VAL A 183 -2.12 2.28 -2.68
C VAL A 183 -2.56 1.65 -1.36
N LEU A 184 -2.96 0.37 -1.36
CA LEU A 184 -3.42 -0.33 -0.15
C LEU A 184 -2.37 -0.29 0.97
N ARG A 185 -1.09 -0.46 0.62
CA ARG A 185 0.02 -0.35 1.58
C ARG A 185 0.15 1.05 2.21
N ASN A 186 -0.15 2.10 1.45
CA ASN A 186 0.03 3.49 1.88
C ASN A 186 -1.26 4.13 2.44
N MET A 187 -2.40 3.46 2.35
CA MET A 187 -3.65 3.92 2.97
C MET A 187 -3.51 3.91 4.49
N LYS A 188 -3.89 5.02 5.12
CA LYS A 188 -3.94 5.15 6.59
C LYS A 188 -5.26 4.67 7.18
N SER A 189 -6.22 4.34 6.33
CA SER A 189 -7.54 3.87 6.70
C SER A 189 -7.58 2.35 6.86
N ASP A 190 -8.68 1.88 7.43
CA ASP A 190 -8.95 0.46 7.59
C ASP A 190 -9.11 -0.23 6.23
N VAL A 191 -8.13 -1.06 5.85
CA VAL A 191 -8.11 -1.82 4.60
C VAL A 191 -8.45 -3.30 4.79
N ASP A 192 -8.96 -3.69 5.95
CA ASP A 192 -9.30 -5.07 6.29
C ASP A 192 -10.20 -5.76 5.25
N PRO A 193 -11.20 -5.08 4.63
CA PRO A 193 -12.00 -5.70 3.59
C PRO A 193 -11.20 -6.19 2.36
N ALA A 194 -9.97 -5.67 2.14
CA ALA A 194 -9.09 -6.12 1.06
C ALA A 194 -8.29 -7.39 1.41
N ALA A 195 -8.20 -7.78 2.69
CA ALA A 195 -7.37 -8.89 3.14
C ALA A 195 -7.63 -10.22 2.40
N PRO A 196 -8.88 -10.65 2.14
CA PRO A 196 -9.13 -11.86 1.36
C PRO A 196 -8.58 -11.79 -0.07
N ALA A 197 -8.68 -10.65 -0.74
CA ALA A 197 -8.15 -10.46 -2.08
C ALA A 197 -6.61 -10.48 -2.09
N LEU A 198 -5.98 -9.87 -1.09
CA LEU A 198 -4.52 -9.89 -0.92
C LEU A 198 -4.00 -11.31 -0.69
N VAL A 199 -4.67 -12.10 0.15
CA VAL A 199 -4.33 -13.51 0.35
C VAL A 199 -4.51 -14.30 -0.95
N GLY A 200 -5.58 -14.07 -1.71
CA GLY A 200 -5.79 -14.71 -3.01
C GLY A 200 -4.65 -14.44 -4.01
N ILE A 201 -4.06 -13.24 -4.00
CA ILE A 201 -2.90 -12.92 -4.84
C ILE A 201 -1.68 -13.75 -4.42
N ILE A 202 -1.45 -13.90 -3.11
CA ILE A 202 -0.35 -14.72 -2.58
C ILE A 202 -0.57 -16.19 -2.94
N GLU A 203 -1.80 -16.70 -2.81
CA GLU A 203 -2.17 -18.07 -3.13
C GLU A 203 -1.96 -18.41 -4.62
N ALA A 204 -2.26 -17.45 -5.51
CA ALA A 204 -2.14 -17.65 -6.95
C ALA A 204 -0.69 -17.86 -7.40
N LYS A 205 0.26 -17.06 -6.88
CA LYS A 205 1.68 -17.16 -7.27
C LYS A 205 2.60 -16.77 -6.11
N PRO A 206 2.84 -17.69 -5.16
CA PRO A 206 3.72 -17.44 -4.02
C PRO A 206 5.12 -17.02 -4.45
N GLY A 207 5.73 -16.07 -3.76
CA GLY A 207 7.09 -15.58 -4.05
C GLY A 207 7.21 -14.64 -5.25
N SER A 208 6.13 -14.33 -5.97
CA SER A 208 6.13 -13.30 -7.01
C SER A 208 6.21 -11.90 -6.42
N ASP A 209 6.60 -10.92 -7.25
CA ASP A 209 6.63 -9.50 -6.83
C ASP A 209 5.24 -9.02 -6.39
N GLU A 210 4.18 -9.48 -7.05
CA GLU A 210 2.80 -9.19 -6.66
C GLU A 210 2.45 -9.81 -5.30
N ALA A 211 2.85 -11.05 -5.04
CA ALA A 211 2.64 -11.70 -3.75
C ALA A 211 3.41 -10.99 -2.63
N ASN A 212 4.64 -10.54 -2.90
CA ASN A 212 5.44 -9.77 -1.96
C ASN A 212 4.81 -8.38 -1.66
N ALA A 213 4.27 -7.73 -2.69
CA ALA A 213 3.54 -6.46 -2.54
C ALA A 213 2.23 -6.66 -1.75
N ALA A 214 1.49 -7.74 -1.99
CA ALA A 214 0.29 -8.10 -1.24
C ALA A 214 0.62 -8.41 0.23
N ALA A 215 1.70 -9.15 0.49
CA ALA A 215 2.19 -9.43 1.84
C ALA A 215 2.58 -8.13 2.58
N ALA A 216 3.22 -7.19 1.89
CA ALA A 216 3.54 -5.88 2.45
C ALA A 216 2.28 -5.05 2.75
N ALA A 217 1.24 -5.10 1.90
CA ALA A 217 -0.04 -4.44 2.17
C ALA A 217 -0.75 -5.08 3.38
N LEU A 218 -0.78 -6.42 3.47
CA LEU A 218 -1.32 -7.13 4.64
C LEU A 218 -0.60 -6.75 5.93
N SER A 219 0.73 -6.58 5.89
CA SER A 219 1.50 -6.23 7.09
C SER A 219 1.13 -4.87 7.69
N MET A 220 0.58 -3.96 6.88
CA MET A 220 0.09 -2.66 7.36
C MET A 220 -1.24 -2.72 8.11
N MET A 221 -1.98 -3.84 7.99
CA MET A 221 -3.23 -4.07 8.74
C MET A 221 -2.99 -4.49 10.19
N GLY A 222 -1.74 -4.83 10.53
CA GLY A 222 -1.39 -5.35 11.84
C GLY A 222 -2.09 -6.69 12.16
N HIS A 223 -2.24 -6.99 13.43
CA HIS A 223 -2.79 -8.27 13.90
C HIS A 223 -4.20 -8.60 13.36
N ARG A 224 -4.97 -7.59 12.92
CA ARG A 224 -6.33 -7.79 12.36
C ARG A 224 -6.35 -8.64 11.09
N ALA A 225 -5.27 -8.66 10.33
CA ALA A 225 -5.15 -9.53 9.16
C ALA A 225 -4.78 -10.99 9.52
N ALA A 226 -4.38 -11.26 10.74
CA ALA A 226 -3.94 -12.59 11.16
C ALA A 226 -4.97 -13.70 10.86
N PRO A 227 -6.29 -13.55 11.15
CA PRO A 227 -7.29 -14.59 10.85
C PRO A 227 -7.32 -15.00 9.38
N VAL A 228 -7.16 -14.04 8.47
CA VAL A 228 -7.16 -14.30 7.03
C VAL A 228 -5.84 -14.94 6.58
N VAL A 229 -4.72 -14.51 7.15
CA VAL A 229 -3.38 -15.05 6.86
C VAL A 229 -3.24 -16.49 7.40
N MET A 230 -3.95 -16.85 8.46
CA MET A 230 -3.98 -18.22 8.99
C MET A 230 -4.45 -19.26 7.96
N ARG A 231 -5.19 -18.85 6.92
CA ARG A 231 -5.54 -19.72 5.79
C ARG A 231 -4.30 -20.15 5.00
N LEU A 232 -3.35 -19.24 4.76
CA LEU A 232 -2.07 -19.56 4.12
C LEU A 232 -1.23 -20.50 4.98
N VAL A 233 -1.15 -20.21 6.27
CA VAL A 233 -0.38 -21.00 7.26
C VAL A 233 -0.92 -22.42 7.39
N ALA A 234 -2.23 -22.60 7.24
CA ALA A 234 -2.90 -23.90 7.30
C ALA A 234 -2.95 -24.66 5.95
N SER A 235 -2.34 -24.12 4.90
CA SER A 235 -2.36 -24.74 3.56
C SER A 235 -1.57 -26.04 3.53
N GLU A 236 -2.01 -26.99 2.71
CA GLU A 236 -1.24 -28.21 2.41
C GLU A 236 0.02 -27.93 1.57
N ARG A 237 0.02 -26.83 0.78
CA ARG A 237 1.15 -26.42 -0.04
C ARG A 237 2.21 -25.76 0.82
N TYR A 238 3.42 -26.30 0.78
CA TYR A 238 4.57 -25.82 1.57
C TYR A 238 4.89 -24.32 1.29
N GLU A 239 4.88 -23.92 0.01
CA GLU A 239 5.19 -22.53 -0.39
C GLU A 239 4.19 -21.52 0.21
N LEU A 240 2.92 -21.92 0.34
CA LEU A 240 1.89 -21.07 0.95
C LEU A 240 2.05 -20.98 2.46
N ARG A 241 2.42 -22.08 3.13
CA ARG A 241 2.73 -22.05 4.56
C ARG A 241 3.89 -21.12 4.87
N VAL A 242 4.96 -21.19 4.08
CA VAL A 242 6.12 -20.29 4.21
C VAL A 242 5.70 -18.83 4.01
N ALA A 243 4.96 -18.55 2.92
CA ALA A 243 4.46 -17.21 2.64
C ALA A 243 3.57 -16.68 3.78
N GLY A 244 2.64 -17.51 4.27
CA GLY A 244 1.78 -17.14 5.40
C GLY A 244 2.56 -16.87 6.68
N PHE A 245 3.58 -17.65 6.95
CA PHE A 245 4.45 -17.47 8.10
C PHE A 245 5.28 -16.18 8.00
N ASP A 246 5.83 -15.87 6.83
CA ASP A 246 6.55 -14.62 6.58
C ASP A 246 5.65 -13.39 6.76
N VAL A 247 4.38 -13.50 6.35
CA VAL A 247 3.38 -12.44 6.59
C VAL A 247 3.09 -12.29 8.08
N LEU A 248 2.87 -13.38 8.83
CA LEU A 248 2.65 -13.33 10.29
C LEU A 248 3.82 -12.68 11.02
N GLN A 249 5.06 -12.99 10.62
CA GLN A 249 6.24 -12.39 11.20
C GLN A 249 6.25 -10.85 11.03
N ARG A 250 5.82 -10.36 9.87
CA ARG A 250 5.70 -8.91 9.59
C ARG A 250 4.51 -8.27 10.33
N LEU A 251 3.41 -8.98 10.44
CA LEU A 251 2.20 -8.51 11.15
C LEU A 251 2.46 -8.30 12.65
N MET A 252 3.24 -9.18 13.24
CA MET A 252 3.44 -9.27 14.68
C MET A 252 4.95 -9.27 15.03
N PRO A 253 5.67 -8.16 14.77
CA PRO A 253 7.10 -8.08 15.03
C PRO A 253 7.45 -8.20 16.53
N ALA A 254 6.49 -7.88 17.42
CA ALA A 254 6.66 -8.08 18.87
C ALA A 254 6.88 -9.55 19.26
N GLU A 255 6.41 -10.49 18.41
CA GLU A 255 6.57 -11.94 18.61
C GLU A 255 7.73 -12.53 17.79
N HIS A 256 8.72 -11.73 17.42
CA HIS A 256 9.87 -12.17 16.61
C HIS A 256 10.52 -13.45 17.16
N GLY A 257 10.77 -13.53 18.45
CA GLY A 257 11.35 -14.71 19.08
C GLY A 257 10.48 -15.97 19.00
N LEU A 258 9.14 -15.83 18.93
CA LEU A 258 8.23 -16.94 18.66
C LEU A 258 8.41 -17.44 17.22
N TRP A 259 8.40 -16.50 16.27
CA TRP A 259 8.52 -16.84 14.85
C TRP A 259 9.85 -17.53 14.54
N GLU A 260 10.96 -17.05 15.09
CA GLU A 260 12.25 -17.72 14.96
C GLU A 260 12.25 -19.13 15.56
N ALA A 261 11.68 -19.31 16.75
CA ALA A 261 11.63 -20.61 17.40
C ALA A 261 10.78 -21.64 16.62
N LEU A 262 9.72 -21.18 15.93
CA LEU A 262 8.82 -22.02 15.17
C LEU A 262 9.28 -22.29 13.74
N ARG A 263 10.16 -21.46 13.18
CA ARG A 263 10.56 -21.48 11.77
C ARG A 263 10.98 -22.87 11.26
N GLY A 264 11.77 -23.60 12.03
CA GLY A 264 12.22 -24.93 11.67
C GLY A 264 11.12 -26.01 11.73
N THR A 265 10.05 -25.75 12.47
CA THR A 265 8.96 -26.72 12.67
C THR A 265 8.06 -26.84 11.45
N PHE A 266 7.88 -25.75 10.71
CA PHE A 266 7.04 -25.69 9.49
C PHE A 266 7.64 -26.41 8.27
N GLN A 267 8.87 -26.91 8.38
CA GLN A 267 9.55 -27.65 7.30
C GLN A 267 9.44 -29.17 7.48
N LEU A 268 9.15 -29.61 8.69
CA LEU A 268 9.27 -31.02 9.06
C LEU A 268 7.96 -31.81 8.91
N GLY A 269 6.81 -31.13 8.91
CA GLY A 269 5.49 -31.77 8.97
C GLY A 269 5.24 -32.51 10.28
N GLY A 270 4.13 -33.23 10.35
CA GLY A 270 3.82 -34.14 11.44
C GLY A 270 2.96 -33.52 12.55
N GLU A 271 2.74 -34.33 13.60
CA GLU A 271 1.80 -34.00 14.70
C GLU A 271 2.15 -32.69 15.45
N ARG A 272 3.46 -32.44 15.62
CA ARG A 272 3.91 -31.22 16.29
C ARG A 272 3.56 -29.96 15.50
N GLU A 273 3.76 -29.99 14.18
CA GLU A 273 3.35 -28.89 13.29
C GLU A 273 1.85 -28.67 13.36
N ALA A 274 1.05 -29.74 13.23
CA ALA A 274 -0.40 -29.67 13.31
C ALA A 274 -0.88 -29.04 14.64
N ARG A 275 -0.26 -29.40 15.77
CA ARG A 275 -0.57 -28.81 17.09
C ARG A 275 -0.21 -27.33 17.18
N ILE A 276 0.93 -26.93 16.59
CA ILE A 276 1.34 -25.51 16.53
C ILE A 276 0.35 -24.71 15.68
N LEU A 277 0.00 -25.23 14.50
CA LEU A 277 -0.99 -24.58 13.62
C LEU A 277 -2.36 -24.43 14.29
N ALA A 278 -2.81 -25.45 15.00
CA ALA A 278 -4.04 -25.37 15.78
C ALA A 278 -3.95 -24.28 16.87
N ALA A 279 -2.85 -24.23 17.61
CA ALA A 279 -2.63 -23.22 18.64
C ALA A 279 -2.54 -21.79 18.07
N LEU A 280 -1.86 -21.59 16.94
CA LEU A 280 -1.81 -20.30 16.25
C LEU A 280 -3.22 -19.83 15.84
N ARG A 281 -4.05 -20.76 15.32
CA ARG A 281 -5.45 -20.48 14.98
C ARG A 281 -6.27 -20.09 16.21
N ASP A 282 -6.08 -20.79 17.31
CA ASP A 282 -6.81 -20.54 18.55
C ASP A 282 -6.42 -19.19 19.20
N VAL A 283 -5.23 -18.68 18.93
CA VAL A 283 -4.79 -17.36 19.44
C VAL A 283 -5.19 -16.23 18.49
N TRP A 284 -4.99 -16.38 17.19
CA TRP A 284 -5.12 -15.29 16.20
C TRP A 284 -6.05 -15.60 15.03
N GLY A 285 -6.64 -16.79 14.97
CA GLY A 285 -7.44 -17.23 13.82
C GLY A 285 -8.89 -16.75 13.83
N GLU A 286 -9.41 -16.24 14.96
CA GLU A 286 -10.79 -15.76 15.05
C GLU A 286 -10.88 -14.26 14.81
N PRO A 287 -11.81 -13.80 13.92
CA PRO A 287 -12.08 -12.39 13.71
C PRO A 287 -12.51 -11.69 15.00
N GLY A 288 -12.00 -10.49 15.22
CA GLY A 288 -12.40 -9.68 16.38
C GLY A 288 -11.69 -10.04 17.71
N THR A 289 -10.75 -10.97 17.71
CA THR A 289 -9.90 -11.20 18.89
C THR A 289 -8.92 -10.05 19.02
N ASP A 290 -9.10 -9.21 20.03
CA ASP A 290 -8.22 -8.08 20.36
C ASP A 290 -7.01 -8.55 21.19
N THR A 291 -6.26 -9.51 20.68
CA THR A 291 -5.07 -10.07 21.33
C THR A 291 -3.83 -9.92 20.46
N PRO A 292 -3.26 -8.69 20.36
CA PRO A 292 -2.16 -8.41 19.45
C PRO A 292 -0.85 -9.14 19.80
N THR A 293 -0.70 -9.59 21.07
CA THR A 293 0.51 -10.29 21.53
C THR A 293 0.15 -11.61 22.21
N LEU A 294 1.11 -12.55 22.18
CA LEU A 294 1.00 -13.84 22.88
C LEU A 294 0.78 -13.65 24.37
N SER A 295 1.44 -12.67 24.97
CA SER A 295 1.26 -12.32 26.38
C SER A 295 -0.16 -11.81 26.67
N ALA A 296 -0.73 -11.01 25.78
CA ALA A 296 -2.11 -10.52 25.92
C ALA A 296 -3.12 -11.69 25.81
N ALA A 297 -2.93 -12.61 24.86
CA ALA A 297 -3.74 -13.81 24.71
C ALA A 297 -3.75 -14.66 25.98
N VAL A 298 -2.59 -14.85 26.62
CA VAL A 298 -2.46 -15.64 27.84
C VAL A 298 -3.09 -14.94 29.06
N LEU A 299 -2.95 -13.63 29.17
CA LEU A 299 -3.42 -12.88 30.34
C LEU A 299 -4.91 -12.49 30.27
N ARG A 300 -5.41 -12.17 29.08
CA ARG A 300 -6.75 -11.57 28.88
C ARG A 300 -7.64 -12.36 27.92
N GLY A 301 -7.10 -13.32 27.18
CA GLY A 301 -7.85 -14.10 26.19
C GLY A 301 -8.80 -15.10 26.85
N PRO A 302 -9.79 -15.64 26.12
CA PRO A 302 -10.64 -16.73 26.53
C PRO A 302 -9.82 -17.99 26.89
N ALA A 303 -10.38 -18.92 27.61
CA ALA A 303 -9.67 -20.10 28.13
C ALA A 303 -8.95 -20.90 27.04
N LYS A 304 -9.55 -21.02 25.85
CA LYS A 304 -8.97 -21.70 24.67
C LYS A 304 -7.71 -20.98 24.15
N SER A 305 -7.82 -19.68 23.90
CA SER A 305 -6.67 -18.86 23.43
C SER A 305 -5.58 -18.78 24.50
N ARG A 306 -5.94 -18.77 25.79
CA ARG A 306 -5.01 -18.80 26.91
C ARG A 306 -4.18 -20.10 26.92
N ALA A 307 -4.86 -21.25 26.83
CA ALA A 307 -4.19 -22.54 26.78
C ALA A 307 -3.26 -22.67 25.54
N ALA A 308 -3.74 -22.25 24.39
CA ALA A 308 -2.98 -22.23 23.15
C ALA A 308 -1.75 -21.30 23.24
N GLY A 309 -1.93 -20.11 23.81
CA GLY A 309 -0.83 -19.15 24.03
C GLY A 309 0.25 -19.69 24.97
N ILE A 310 -0.14 -20.36 26.05
CA ILE A 310 0.80 -21.02 26.97
C ILE A 310 1.59 -22.13 26.24
N PHE A 311 0.90 -22.92 25.41
CA PHE A 311 1.55 -23.95 24.60
C PHE A 311 2.58 -23.34 23.64
N LEU A 312 2.23 -22.27 22.90
CA LEU A 312 3.14 -21.57 22.01
C LEU A 312 4.33 -20.95 22.73
N MET A 313 4.10 -20.36 23.92
CA MET A 313 5.19 -19.89 24.78
C MET A 313 6.14 -21.03 25.16
N GLY A 314 5.62 -22.21 25.46
CA GLY A 314 6.39 -23.40 25.76
C GLY A 314 7.25 -23.86 24.58
N GLU A 315 6.69 -23.83 23.36
CA GLU A 315 7.43 -24.17 22.15
C GLU A 315 8.55 -23.16 21.81
N ALA A 316 8.35 -21.88 22.18
CA ALA A 316 9.32 -20.79 21.97
C ALA A 316 10.32 -20.67 23.13
N ALA A 317 10.06 -21.25 24.31
CA ALA A 317 10.92 -21.11 25.46
C ALA A 317 12.28 -21.77 25.25
N ARG A 318 13.33 -21.03 25.57
CA ARG A 318 14.73 -21.48 25.58
C ARG A 318 15.39 -21.01 26.88
N PRO A 319 16.45 -21.65 27.38
CA PRO A 319 17.15 -21.19 28.55
C PRO A 319 17.50 -19.71 28.50
N GLY A 320 17.03 -18.94 29.47
CA GLY A 320 17.31 -17.50 29.58
C GLY A 320 16.50 -16.54 28.74
N ASN A 321 15.69 -17.00 27.78
CA ASN A 321 14.92 -16.10 26.92
C ASN A 321 13.66 -15.51 27.61
N ALA A 322 13.01 -14.55 26.95
CA ALA A 322 11.85 -13.85 27.47
C ALA A 322 10.65 -14.79 27.75
N TYR A 323 10.42 -15.79 26.91
CA TYR A 323 9.31 -16.74 27.08
C TYR A 323 9.53 -17.67 28.28
N ALA A 324 10.76 -18.09 28.54
CA ALA A 324 11.11 -18.87 29.75
C ALA A 324 10.85 -18.06 31.03
N ARG A 325 11.23 -16.78 31.05
CA ARG A 325 10.95 -15.88 32.18
C ARG A 325 9.44 -15.69 32.36
N LYS A 326 8.72 -15.47 31.26
CA LYS A 326 7.26 -15.26 31.30
C LYS A 326 6.51 -16.48 31.83
N LEU A 327 6.90 -17.67 31.40
CA LEU A 327 6.29 -18.91 31.93
C LEU A 327 6.50 -19.07 33.45
N ARG A 328 7.69 -18.69 33.97
CA ARG A 328 7.94 -18.70 35.43
C ARG A 328 7.07 -17.69 36.17
N GLU A 329 6.93 -16.46 35.64
CA GLU A 329 6.02 -15.45 36.19
C GLU A 329 4.55 -15.94 36.20
N LEU A 330 4.10 -16.57 35.10
CA LEU A 330 2.72 -17.10 34.99
C LEU A 330 2.47 -18.24 35.97
N ARG A 331 3.46 -19.09 36.22
CA ARG A 331 3.35 -20.14 37.27
C ARG A 331 3.08 -19.52 38.63
N ASP A 332 3.85 -18.47 38.97
CA ASP A 332 3.76 -17.84 40.30
C ASP A 332 2.47 -17.03 40.47
N ARG A 333 1.84 -16.59 39.38
CA ARG A 333 0.52 -15.91 39.38
C ARG A 333 -0.67 -16.83 39.59
N LYS A 334 -0.51 -18.15 39.59
CA LYS A 334 -1.58 -19.16 39.79
C LYS A 334 -2.82 -18.89 38.93
N LEU A 335 -2.64 -18.81 37.61
CA LEU A 335 -3.79 -18.62 36.70
C LEU A 335 -4.85 -19.71 36.90
N GLU A 336 -6.14 -19.32 36.96
CA GLU A 336 -7.27 -20.23 37.16
C GLU A 336 -7.36 -21.34 36.09
N SER A 337 -6.86 -21.08 34.90
CA SER A 337 -6.80 -22.08 33.83
C SER A 337 -5.42 -22.06 33.14
N GLY A 338 -4.86 -23.22 32.85
CA GLY A 338 -3.58 -23.36 32.14
C GLY A 338 -2.39 -23.75 33.02
N GLN A 339 -2.56 -23.93 34.35
CA GLN A 339 -1.47 -24.27 35.24
C GLN A 339 -0.74 -25.56 34.83
N ALA A 340 -1.50 -26.61 34.44
CA ALA A 340 -0.90 -27.85 33.94
C ALA A 340 -0.08 -27.68 32.68
N ALA A 341 -0.51 -26.78 31.77
CA ALA A 341 0.22 -26.47 30.54
C ALA A 341 1.52 -25.68 30.84
N ILE A 342 1.48 -24.74 31.82
CA ILE A 342 2.65 -24.01 32.28
C ILE A 342 3.70 -24.97 32.89
N GLU A 343 3.25 -25.88 33.74
CA GLU A 343 4.14 -26.88 34.37
C GLU A 343 4.73 -27.84 33.34
N ALA A 344 3.95 -28.26 32.31
CA ALA A 344 4.44 -29.09 31.25
C ALA A 344 5.53 -28.34 30.39
N ALA A 345 5.30 -27.05 30.08
CA ALA A 345 6.26 -26.22 29.39
C ALA A 345 7.55 -26.01 30.20
N LEU A 346 7.42 -25.76 31.51
CA LEU A 346 8.58 -25.60 32.39
C LEU A 346 9.35 -26.90 32.61
N ARG A 347 8.71 -28.09 32.60
CA ARG A 347 9.40 -29.38 32.61
C ARG A 347 10.25 -29.59 31.37
N LYS A 348 9.71 -29.26 30.17
CA LYS A 348 10.48 -29.30 28.92
C LYS A 348 11.70 -28.37 28.98
N LEU A 349 11.51 -27.16 29.52
CA LEU A 349 12.59 -26.19 29.65
C LEU A 349 13.70 -26.68 30.57
N LYS A 350 13.36 -27.25 31.72
CA LYS A 350 14.33 -27.85 32.65
C LYS A 350 15.15 -28.99 32.02
N ALA A 351 14.48 -29.83 31.22
CA ALA A 351 15.19 -30.89 30.49
C ALA A 351 16.19 -30.32 29.48
N ALA A 352 15.82 -29.23 28.77
CA ALA A 352 16.72 -28.55 27.86
C ALA A 352 17.87 -27.82 28.60
N GLU A 353 17.64 -27.26 29.79
CA GLU A 353 18.66 -26.66 30.62
C GLU A 353 19.69 -27.73 31.10
N ALA A 354 19.24 -28.92 31.47
CA ALA A 354 20.08 -30.02 31.88
C ALA A 354 21.01 -30.54 30.75
N THR A 355 20.50 -30.60 29.53
CA THR A 355 21.30 -31.04 28.37
C THR A 355 22.37 -30.02 28.00
N VAL A 356 22.11 -28.72 28.13
CA VAL A 356 23.09 -27.64 27.90
C VAL A 356 24.20 -27.65 28.96
N SER A 357 23.85 -27.84 30.24
CA SER A 357 24.83 -27.91 31.32
C SER A 357 25.67 -29.19 31.28
N GLY A 358 25.14 -30.31 30.83
CA GLY A 358 25.87 -31.55 30.63
C GLY A 358 26.93 -31.50 29.50
N SER A 359 26.59 -30.77 28.41
CA SER A 359 27.53 -30.60 27.28
C SER A 359 28.67 -29.65 27.60
N THR A 360 28.48 -28.64 28.46
CA THR A 360 29.54 -27.74 28.92
C THR A 360 30.49 -28.39 29.98
N GLY A 361 30.00 -29.39 30.72
CA GLY A 361 30.82 -30.20 31.65
C GLY A 361 31.75 -31.16 30.92
N ALA A 362 31.27 -31.80 29.85
CA ALA A 362 32.08 -32.78 29.08
C ALA A 362 33.23 -32.14 28.27
N ALA A 363 33.06 -30.87 27.85
CA ALA A 363 34.13 -30.14 27.12
C ALA A 363 35.30 -29.65 28.01
N LYS A 364 35.12 -29.59 29.35
CA LYS A 364 36.16 -29.20 30.28
C LYS A 364 37.02 -30.34 30.79
N THR A 365 36.59 -31.61 30.61
CA THR A 365 37.36 -32.78 31.08
C THR A 365 38.23 -33.45 30.01
N SER A 366 38.28 -32.89 28.78
CA SER A 366 39.11 -33.40 27.67
C SER A 366 40.32 -32.52 27.34
N SER A 367 40.67 -31.53 28.21
CA SER A 367 41.80 -30.63 28.02
C SER A 367 42.81 -30.65 29.20
N ASP A 368 42.85 -31.76 29.96
CA ASP A 368 43.95 -32.03 30.94
C ASP A 368 44.77 -33.24 30.48
#